data_0928830afeef92785621393ad0697469
#
_entry.id   0928830afeef92785621393ad0697469
#
_cell.length_a   1.000
_cell.length_b   1.000
_cell.length_c   1.000
_cell.angle_alpha   90.00
_cell.angle_beta   90.00
_cell.angle_gamma   90.00
#
_symmetry.space_group_name_H-M   'P 1'
#
loop_
_entity.id
_entity.type
_entity.pdbx_description
1 polymer ?
#
loop_
_entity_poly.entity_id
_entity_poly.type
_entity_poly.pdbx_seq_one_letter_code
_entity_poly.pdbx_strand_id
1 'polypeptide(L)'
;MNSYNKQALDIIAKEQGFIRDNLEKVMRLVEILNYFHDSPLLSKSLVLKGGTAINLTVFQLPRLSVDIDLDFTVDCDRESMLSIRQEVNNEILRYMESDGYHLAPGSKTPHTLDSWVFHYTNAAGNNDGIKIEINYSDRCHILPAIETHVSIPFLSDVKVRSLSPVELFATKINALIGRSAARDIYDVYKMVVHQLFRSDEERTLLRKATVFYQTVGSSRKDNATPTEYVAFPQIDKIRFPQIRSQLLPVLRRSEHFDFEKAKIEVEDFLSQLLALTDSEKEYVREFNDKKYIPELLFEDKEIVDRIKFHPMALWKARSR
;
A
#
# COMPACT_ATOMS: atom_id res chain seq x y z
N MET A 1 -5.44 3.85 -26.15
CA MET A 1 -6.46 4.01 -25.09
C MET A 1 -7.69 3.22 -25.43
N ASN A 2 -8.04 2.23 -24.63
CA ASN A 2 -9.30 1.53 -24.77
C ASN A 2 -10.46 2.49 -24.47
N SER A 3 -11.31 2.77 -25.46
CA SER A 3 -12.52 3.55 -25.24
C SER A 3 -13.58 2.63 -24.64
N TYR A 4 -13.83 2.78 -23.34
CA TYR A 4 -14.89 2.03 -22.69
C TYR A 4 -16.27 2.50 -23.17
N ASN A 5 -17.14 1.55 -23.50
CA ASN A 5 -18.52 1.87 -23.82
C ASN A 5 -19.29 2.19 -22.53
N LYS A 6 -19.88 3.39 -22.44
CA LYS A 6 -20.60 3.86 -21.26
C LYS A 6 -21.73 2.90 -20.86
N GLN A 7 -22.53 2.40 -21.82
CA GLN A 7 -23.67 1.52 -21.52
C GLN A 7 -23.20 0.18 -20.97
N ALA A 8 -22.12 -0.40 -21.52
CA ALA A 8 -21.53 -1.63 -21.01
C ALA A 8 -21.00 -1.44 -19.57
N LEU A 9 -20.32 -0.31 -19.31
CA LEU A 9 -19.86 0.02 -17.96
C LEU A 9 -20.99 0.23 -16.96
N ASP A 10 -22.09 0.88 -17.38
CA ASP A 10 -23.28 1.08 -16.52
C ASP A 10 -23.88 -0.27 -16.10
N ILE A 11 -23.93 -1.24 -17.02
CA ILE A 11 -24.41 -2.61 -16.71
C ILE A 11 -23.48 -3.29 -15.70
N ILE A 12 -22.19 -3.35 -15.98
CA ILE A 12 -21.21 -4.00 -15.10
C ILE A 12 -21.20 -3.32 -13.72
N ALA A 13 -21.19 -1.99 -13.67
CA ALA A 13 -21.19 -1.25 -12.42
C ALA A 13 -22.45 -1.53 -11.57
N LYS A 14 -23.62 -1.65 -12.21
CA LYS A 14 -24.87 -2.00 -11.56
C LYS A 14 -24.83 -3.44 -11.01
N GLU A 15 -24.38 -4.40 -11.81
CA GLU A 15 -24.28 -5.81 -11.42
C GLU A 15 -23.27 -6.00 -10.27
N GLN A 16 -22.13 -5.32 -10.35
CA GLN A 16 -21.07 -5.41 -9.33
C GLN A 16 -21.33 -4.51 -8.10
N GLY A 17 -22.34 -3.64 -8.17
CA GLY A 17 -22.71 -2.76 -7.07
C GLY A 17 -21.73 -1.61 -6.83
N PHE A 18 -21.00 -1.16 -7.84
CA PHE A 18 -20.05 -0.04 -7.73
C PHE A 18 -20.54 1.24 -8.41
N ILE A 19 -19.89 2.35 -8.12
CA ILE A 19 -20.02 3.58 -8.90
C ILE A 19 -19.26 3.40 -10.21
N ARG A 20 -19.91 3.66 -11.35
CA ARG A 20 -19.35 3.43 -12.70
C ARG A 20 -17.97 4.08 -12.89
N ASP A 21 -17.81 5.36 -12.55
CA ASP A 21 -16.58 6.09 -12.83
C ASP A 21 -15.41 5.54 -12.00
N ASN A 22 -15.66 5.11 -10.75
CA ASN A 22 -14.65 4.43 -9.93
C ASN A 22 -14.31 3.04 -10.49
N LEU A 23 -15.31 2.31 -11.03
CA LEU A 23 -15.08 1.01 -11.66
C LEU A 23 -14.22 1.17 -12.92
N GLU A 24 -14.56 2.13 -13.81
CA GLU A 24 -13.76 2.44 -15.00
C GLU A 24 -12.30 2.74 -14.62
N LYS A 25 -12.10 3.54 -13.57
CA LYS A 25 -10.76 3.86 -13.08
C LYS A 25 -9.98 2.61 -12.67
N VAL A 26 -10.61 1.66 -11.98
CA VAL A 26 -9.97 0.39 -11.62
C VAL A 26 -9.67 -0.47 -12.85
N MET A 27 -10.55 -0.52 -13.84
CA MET A 27 -10.30 -1.24 -15.08
C MET A 27 -9.06 -0.68 -15.82
N ARG A 28 -8.97 0.64 -15.93
CA ARG A 28 -7.78 1.32 -16.51
C ARG A 28 -6.51 1.07 -15.71
N LEU A 29 -6.62 1.10 -14.38
CA LEU A 29 -5.51 0.81 -13.48
C LEU A 29 -4.99 -0.63 -13.69
N VAL A 30 -5.87 -1.61 -13.86
CA VAL A 30 -5.48 -3.00 -14.15
C VAL A 30 -4.76 -3.11 -15.50
N GLU A 31 -5.19 -2.39 -16.52
CA GLU A 31 -4.49 -2.34 -17.82
C GLU A 31 -3.09 -1.74 -17.69
N ILE A 32 -2.93 -0.67 -16.90
CA ILE A 32 -1.62 -0.07 -16.61
C ILE A 32 -0.72 -1.06 -15.86
N LEU A 33 -1.25 -1.76 -14.87
CA LEU A 33 -0.51 -2.78 -14.11
C LEU A 33 -0.10 -3.96 -15.00
N ASN A 34 -0.93 -4.35 -15.97
CA ASN A 34 -0.57 -5.36 -16.95
C ASN A 34 0.64 -4.93 -17.79
N TYR A 35 0.62 -3.69 -18.29
CA TYR A 35 1.78 -3.15 -18.99
C TYR A 35 3.04 -3.13 -18.10
N PHE A 36 2.91 -2.77 -16.81
CA PHE A 36 4.04 -2.76 -15.88
C PHE A 36 4.60 -4.17 -15.65
N HIS A 37 3.74 -5.18 -15.63
CA HIS A 37 4.17 -6.57 -15.52
C HIS A 37 4.90 -7.04 -16.78
N ASP A 38 4.41 -6.68 -17.97
CA ASP A 38 4.96 -7.10 -19.26
C ASP A 38 6.27 -6.38 -19.61
N SER A 39 6.53 -5.20 -19.04
CA SER A 39 7.79 -4.48 -19.21
C SER A 39 8.91 -5.10 -18.38
N PRO A 40 10.02 -5.57 -18.99
CA PRO A 40 11.17 -6.12 -18.25
C PRO A 40 11.82 -5.12 -17.28
N LEU A 41 11.79 -3.83 -17.59
CA LEU A 41 12.34 -2.79 -16.70
C LEU A 41 11.41 -2.56 -15.52
N LEU A 42 10.11 -2.34 -15.76
CA LEU A 42 9.15 -1.99 -14.71
C LEU A 42 8.87 -3.17 -13.78
N SER A 43 8.68 -4.38 -14.33
CA SER A 43 8.44 -5.58 -13.53
C SER A 43 9.62 -5.97 -12.62
N LYS A 44 10.85 -5.65 -13.02
CA LYS A 44 12.05 -5.87 -12.22
C LYS A 44 12.23 -4.81 -11.14
N SER A 45 11.86 -3.55 -11.46
CA SER A 45 12.19 -2.38 -10.64
C SER A 45 11.11 -2.01 -9.63
N LEU A 46 9.85 -2.37 -9.89
CA LEU A 46 8.70 -1.89 -9.13
C LEU A 46 7.92 -3.03 -8.49
N VAL A 47 7.30 -2.76 -7.35
CA VAL A 47 6.39 -3.66 -6.67
C VAL A 47 5.14 -2.90 -6.22
N LEU A 48 3.97 -3.47 -6.47
CA LEU A 48 2.70 -2.87 -6.06
C LEU A 48 2.51 -3.00 -4.55
N LYS A 49 2.04 -1.92 -3.92
CA LYS A 49 1.69 -1.87 -2.50
C LYS A 49 0.35 -1.16 -2.26
N GLY A 50 0.07 -0.86 -1.01
CA GLY A 50 -1.07 -0.03 -0.62
C GLY A 50 -2.43 -0.69 -0.80
N GLY A 51 -3.47 0.15 -0.87
CA GLY A 51 -4.84 -0.31 -0.95
C GLY A 51 -5.15 -1.10 -2.22
N THR A 52 -4.53 -0.75 -3.32
CA THR A 52 -4.72 -1.42 -4.61
C THR A 52 -4.17 -2.84 -4.59
N ALA A 53 -2.96 -3.05 -4.04
CA ALA A 53 -2.43 -4.40 -3.85
C ALA A 53 -3.36 -5.24 -2.98
N ILE A 54 -3.76 -4.74 -1.80
CA ILE A 54 -4.66 -5.45 -0.87
C ILE A 54 -5.97 -5.85 -1.56
N ASN A 55 -6.62 -4.92 -2.26
CA ASN A 55 -7.94 -5.17 -2.81
C ASN A 55 -7.92 -6.01 -4.09
N LEU A 56 -6.84 -5.97 -4.90
CA LEU A 56 -6.72 -6.82 -6.07
C LEU A 56 -6.21 -8.22 -5.72
N THR A 57 -5.13 -8.32 -4.92
CA THR A 57 -4.40 -9.58 -4.76
C THR A 57 -4.85 -10.41 -3.56
N VAL A 58 -5.45 -9.78 -2.53
CA VAL A 58 -5.87 -10.48 -1.31
C VAL A 58 -7.38 -10.66 -1.25
N PHE A 59 -8.17 -9.61 -1.46
CA PHE A 59 -9.62 -9.64 -1.19
C PHE A 59 -10.51 -9.73 -2.42
N GLN A 60 -9.98 -9.64 -3.63
CA GLN A 60 -10.77 -9.69 -4.88
C GLN A 60 -11.90 -8.63 -4.92
N LEU A 61 -11.56 -7.40 -4.59
CA LEU A 61 -12.39 -6.19 -4.70
C LEU A 61 -13.68 -6.18 -3.84
N PRO A 62 -13.60 -6.29 -2.51
CA PRO A 62 -14.74 -5.93 -1.64
C PRO A 62 -15.01 -4.41 -1.69
N ARG A 63 -13.96 -3.64 -1.93
CA ARG A 63 -13.99 -2.23 -2.29
C ARG A 63 -13.03 -1.93 -3.45
N LEU A 64 -13.26 -0.81 -4.12
CA LEU A 64 -12.34 -0.31 -5.13
C LEU A 64 -11.17 0.46 -4.47
N SER A 65 -10.00 0.39 -5.10
CA SER A 65 -8.87 1.27 -4.84
C SER A 65 -8.43 1.87 -6.17
N VAL A 66 -8.21 3.17 -6.20
CA VAL A 66 -8.15 3.95 -7.44
C VAL A 66 -6.80 4.63 -7.68
N ASP A 67 -5.82 4.34 -6.84
CA ASP A 67 -4.45 4.85 -6.93
C ASP A 67 -3.48 3.69 -7.15
N ILE A 68 -2.38 3.91 -7.86
CA ILE A 68 -1.27 2.97 -8.02
C ILE A 68 -0.13 3.40 -7.11
N ASP A 69 0.06 2.66 -6.01
CA ASP A 69 1.15 2.88 -5.07
C ASP A 69 2.24 1.83 -5.29
N LEU A 70 3.46 2.25 -5.54
CA LEU A 70 4.59 1.39 -5.86
C LEU A 70 5.79 1.68 -4.95
N ASP A 71 6.58 0.64 -4.66
CA ASP A 71 7.93 0.78 -4.15
C ASP A 71 8.94 0.38 -5.23
N PHE A 72 10.04 1.12 -5.30
CA PHE A 72 11.23 0.71 -6.04
C PHE A 72 11.95 -0.38 -5.25
N THR A 73 12.34 -1.49 -5.91
CA THR A 73 12.83 -2.71 -5.23
C THR A 73 14.21 -3.19 -5.69
N VAL A 74 14.92 -2.38 -6.45
CA VAL A 74 16.27 -2.78 -6.89
C VAL A 74 17.27 -2.47 -5.78
N ASP A 75 18.00 -3.50 -5.35
CA ASP A 75 19.09 -3.35 -4.41
C ASP A 75 20.31 -2.76 -5.14
N CYS A 76 20.55 -1.47 -4.92
CA CYS A 76 21.62 -0.74 -5.57
C CYS A 76 21.99 0.51 -4.75
N ASP A 77 23.13 1.10 -5.07
CA ASP A 77 23.54 2.39 -4.51
C ASP A 77 22.63 3.55 -4.99
N ARG A 78 22.89 4.74 -4.44
CA ARG A 78 22.09 5.93 -4.76
C ARG A 78 22.24 6.37 -6.21
N GLU A 79 23.44 6.27 -6.79
CA GLU A 79 23.71 6.74 -8.16
C GLU A 79 23.03 5.83 -9.18
N SER A 80 23.20 4.54 -9.03
CA SER A 80 22.49 3.51 -9.82
C SER A 80 20.97 3.64 -9.70
N MET A 81 20.44 3.88 -8.49
CA MET A 81 19.02 4.10 -8.27
C MET A 81 18.53 5.33 -9.05
N LEU A 82 19.26 6.44 -9.07
CA LEU A 82 18.87 7.64 -9.82
C LEU A 82 18.85 7.40 -11.33
N SER A 83 19.80 6.63 -11.86
CA SER A 83 19.83 6.23 -13.28
C SER A 83 18.62 5.38 -13.64
N ILE A 84 18.38 4.31 -12.88
CA ILE A 84 17.22 3.41 -13.12
C ILE A 84 15.89 4.17 -12.94
N ARG A 85 15.80 5.07 -11.95
CA ARG A 85 14.63 5.95 -11.76
C ARG A 85 14.32 6.73 -13.01
N GLN A 86 15.34 7.32 -13.66
CA GLN A 86 15.13 8.08 -14.88
C GLN A 86 14.61 7.21 -16.02
N GLU A 87 15.12 5.99 -16.18
CA GLU A 87 14.67 5.04 -17.19
C GLU A 87 13.21 4.60 -16.92
N VAL A 88 12.89 4.22 -15.68
CA VAL A 88 11.53 3.86 -15.23
C VAL A 88 10.56 5.01 -15.50
N ASN A 89 10.93 6.25 -15.12
CA ASN A 89 10.09 7.41 -15.32
C ASN A 89 9.84 7.68 -16.80
N ASN A 90 10.88 7.61 -17.63
CA ASN A 90 10.76 7.82 -19.07
C ASN A 90 9.86 6.75 -19.72
N GLU A 91 9.93 5.51 -19.26
CA GLU A 91 9.09 4.43 -19.80
C GLU A 91 7.63 4.61 -19.40
N ILE A 92 7.35 4.90 -18.14
CA ILE A 92 5.98 5.14 -17.66
C ILE A 92 5.37 6.34 -18.38
N LEU A 93 6.09 7.47 -18.49
CA LEU A 93 5.59 8.67 -19.15
C LEU A 93 5.27 8.39 -20.62
N ARG A 94 6.17 7.70 -21.35
CA ARG A 94 5.94 7.33 -22.75
C ARG A 94 4.72 6.42 -22.92
N TYR A 95 4.57 5.40 -22.06
CA TYR A 95 3.43 4.51 -22.10
C TYR A 95 2.13 5.29 -21.85
N MET A 96 2.06 6.07 -20.78
CA MET A 96 0.86 6.81 -20.41
C MET A 96 0.46 7.80 -21.51
N GLU A 97 1.42 8.52 -22.11
CA GLU A 97 1.17 9.45 -23.20
C GLU A 97 0.68 8.71 -24.47
N SER A 98 1.34 7.62 -24.83
CA SER A 98 0.95 6.82 -26.02
C SER A 98 -0.42 6.20 -25.89
N ASP A 99 -0.85 5.90 -24.66
CA ASP A 99 -2.18 5.37 -24.35
C ASP A 99 -3.22 6.49 -24.06
N GLY A 100 -2.90 7.77 -24.37
CA GLY A 100 -3.83 8.89 -24.35
C GLY A 100 -4.08 9.51 -22.98
N TYR A 101 -3.20 9.26 -22.01
CA TYR A 101 -3.21 9.96 -20.73
C TYR A 101 -2.33 11.20 -20.79
N HIS A 102 -2.69 12.24 -20.03
CA HIS A 102 -1.97 13.51 -19.98
C HIS A 102 -1.49 13.83 -18.58
N LEU A 103 -0.20 14.07 -18.42
CA LEU A 103 0.38 14.39 -17.12
C LEU A 103 -0.16 15.74 -16.60
N ALA A 104 -0.71 15.73 -15.38
CA ALA A 104 -1.24 16.93 -14.74
C ALA A 104 -0.10 17.87 -14.30
N PRO A 105 -0.28 19.20 -14.38
CA PRO A 105 0.73 20.19 -13.99
C PRO A 105 1.14 20.14 -12.50
N GLY A 106 0.28 19.53 -11.64
CA GLY A 106 0.55 19.39 -10.20
C GLY A 106 1.39 18.17 -9.81
N SER A 107 1.90 17.41 -10.78
CA SER A 107 2.74 16.24 -10.53
C SER A 107 4.08 16.66 -9.92
N LYS A 108 4.58 15.86 -8.94
CA LYS A 108 5.78 16.18 -8.16
C LYS A 108 6.77 15.02 -8.18
N THR A 109 8.05 15.33 -8.23
CA THR A 109 9.15 14.36 -8.23
C THR A 109 10.23 14.75 -7.20
N PRO A 110 9.89 14.79 -5.87
CA PRO A 110 10.89 15.04 -4.84
C PRO A 110 11.92 13.91 -4.77
N HIS A 111 12.95 14.05 -3.93
CA HIS A 111 14.09 13.13 -3.91
C HIS A 111 13.72 11.65 -3.67
N THR A 112 12.65 11.38 -2.94
CA THR A 112 12.30 10.03 -2.46
C THR A 112 10.97 9.52 -2.99
N LEU A 113 10.26 10.33 -3.79
CA LEU A 113 8.90 10.00 -4.23
C LEU A 113 8.65 10.61 -5.62
N ASP A 114 8.12 9.83 -6.54
CA ASP A 114 7.45 10.36 -7.71
C ASP A 114 5.94 10.27 -7.48
N SER A 115 5.22 11.36 -7.65
CA SER A 115 3.77 11.41 -7.47
C SER A 115 3.18 12.12 -8.67
N TRP A 116 2.55 11.37 -9.55
CA TRP A 116 1.97 11.83 -10.80
C TRP A 116 0.46 11.64 -10.80
N VAL A 117 -0.24 12.58 -11.42
CA VAL A 117 -1.65 12.44 -11.77
C VAL A 117 -1.75 12.48 -13.29
N PHE A 118 -2.33 11.47 -13.88
CA PHE A 118 -2.56 11.36 -15.31
C PHE A 118 -4.03 11.54 -15.61
N HIS A 119 -4.38 12.62 -16.31
CA HIS A 119 -5.75 12.91 -16.73
C HIS A 119 -6.14 12.10 -17.96
N TYR A 120 -7.40 11.73 -18.01
CA TYR A 120 -8.05 11.09 -19.16
C TYR A 120 -9.52 11.50 -19.23
N THR A 121 -10.16 11.31 -20.39
CA THR A 121 -11.61 11.47 -20.54
C THR A 121 -12.29 10.14 -20.27
N ASN A 122 -13.15 10.07 -19.24
CA ASN A 122 -13.88 8.85 -18.92
C ASN A 122 -15.03 8.56 -19.90
N ALA A 123 -15.65 7.39 -19.81
CA ALA A 123 -16.74 6.96 -20.69
C ALA A 123 -17.99 7.87 -20.66
N ALA A 124 -18.13 8.73 -19.63
CA ALA A 124 -19.18 9.74 -19.55
C ALA A 124 -18.80 11.08 -20.23
N GLY A 125 -17.55 11.22 -20.72
CA GLY A 125 -17.04 12.46 -21.28
C GLY A 125 -16.47 13.43 -20.25
N ASN A 126 -16.35 13.03 -18.98
CA ASN A 126 -15.78 13.87 -17.93
C ASN A 126 -14.25 13.70 -17.84
N ASN A 127 -13.56 14.77 -17.44
CA ASN A 127 -12.15 14.67 -17.09
C ASN A 127 -12.00 13.96 -15.74
N ASP A 128 -11.16 12.93 -15.70
CA ASP A 128 -10.82 12.16 -14.51
C ASP A 128 -9.30 11.89 -14.49
N GLY A 129 -8.79 11.26 -13.42
CA GLY A 129 -7.35 11.05 -13.27
C GLY A 129 -6.99 9.78 -12.54
N ILE A 130 -5.85 9.19 -12.93
CA ILE A 130 -5.19 8.09 -12.23
C ILE A 130 -3.94 8.65 -11.56
N LYS A 131 -3.80 8.38 -10.28
CA LYS A 131 -2.61 8.72 -9.52
C LYS A 131 -1.64 7.54 -9.50
N ILE A 132 -0.37 7.81 -9.80
CA ILE A 132 0.73 6.85 -9.68
C ILE A 132 1.77 7.44 -8.73
N GLU A 133 2.10 6.71 -7.67
CA GLU A 133 3.15 7.08 -6.73
C GLU A 133 4.23 5.99 -6.70
N ILE A 134 5.50 6.40 -6.78
CA ILE A 134 6.65 5.49 -6.68
C ILE A 134 7.54 6.00 -5.54
N ASN A 135 7.69 5.17 -4.50
CA ASN A 135 8.53 5.48 -3.36
C ASN A 135 9.92 4.84 -3.55
N TYR A 136 10.96 5.64 -3.40
CA TYR A 136 12.36 5.23 -3.51
C TYR A 136 13.06 5.11 -2.14
N SER A 137 12.37 5.41 -1.04
CA SER A 137 12.90 5.31 0.31
C SER A 137 12.85 3.90 0.87
N ASP A 138 11.74 3.20 0.62
CA ASP A 138 11.44 1.87 1.16
C ASP A 138 11.80 0.80 0.12
N ARG A 139 13.03 0.82 -0.39
CA ARG A 139 13.48 -0.10 -1.43
C ARG A 139 14.01 -1.44 -0.94
N CYS A 140 14.11 -1.62 0.36
CA CYS A 140 14.41 -2.89 0.99
C CYS A 140 13.16 -3.39 1.73
N HIS A 141 12.80 -4.64 1.51
CA HIS A 141 11.61 -5.26 2.07
C HIS A 141 11.98 -6.46 2.95
N ILE A 142 11.16 -6.74 3.96
CA ILE A 142 11.35 -7.88 4.88
C ILE A 142 11.29 -9.19 4.11
N LEU A 143 10.29 -9.33 3.24
CA LEU A 143 10.04 -10.53 2.47
C LEU A 143 10.25 -10.30 0.95
N PRO A 144 10.47 -11.37 0.18
CA PRO A 144 10.45 -11.26 -1.28
C PRO A 144 9.09 -10.77 -1.78
N ALA A 145 9.12 -9.98 -2.85
CA ALA A 145 7.88 -9.68 -3.58
C ALA A 145 7.27 -10.95 -4.15
N ILE A 146 5.95 -11.00 -4.18
CA ILE A 146 5.18 -12.13 -4.72
C ILE A 146 4.52 -11.76 -6.05
N GLU A 147 4.35 -12.74 -6.93
CA GLU A 147 3.55 -12.62 -8.14
C GLU A 147 2.19 -13.27 -7.92
N THR A 148 1.12 -12.53 -8.14
CA THR A 148 -0.25 -13.00 -7.99
C THR A 148 -0.99 -12.86 -9.30
N HIS A 149 -1.64 -13.93 -9.75
CA HIS A 149 -2.57 -13.88 -10.87
C HIS A 149 -3.93 -13.38 -10.37
N VAL A 150 -4.35 -12.24 -10.88
CA VAL A 150 -5.64 -11.63 -10.57
C VAL A 150 -6.60 -11.92 -11.72
N SER A 151 -7.64 -12.71 -11.44
CA SER A 151 -8.70 -13.05 -12.40
C SER A 151 -10.04 -12.70 -11.77
N ILE A 152 -10.59 -11.56 -12.16
CA ILE A 152 -11.87 -11.04 -11.69
C ILE A 152 -12.79 -10.90 -12.91
N PRO A 153 -14.00 -11.48 -12.91
CA PRO A 153 -14.82 -11.68 -14.11
C PRO A 153 -15.07 -10.46 -14.99
N PHE A 154 -14.98 -9.26 -14.42
CA PHE A 154 -15.21 -8.00 -15.16
C PHE A 154 -13.92 -7.19 -15.41
N LEU A 155 -12.76 -7.75 -15.06
CA LEU A 155 -11.45 -7.17 -15.32
C LEU A 155 -10.67 -8.06 -16.29
N SER A 156 -9.71 -7.48 -16.98
CA SER A 156 -8.70 -8.27 -17.70
C SER A 156 -7.87 -9.09 -16.72
N ASP A 157 -7.57 -10.32 -17.09
CA ASP A 157 -6.62 -11.13 -16.34
C ASP A 157 -5.26 -10.46 -16.33
N VAL A 158 -4.66 -10.36 -15.16
CA VAL A 158 -3.35 -9.71 -14.99
C VAL A 158 -2.52 -10.44 -13.96
N LYS A 159 -1.22 -10.46 -14.20
CA LYS A 159 -0.23 -10.82 -13.18
C LYS A 159 0.27 -9.55 -12.52
N VAL A 160 0.27 -9.54 -11.20
CA VAL A 160 0.68 -8.39 -10.39
C VAL A 160 1.81 -8.81 -9.46
N ARG A 161 2.94 -8.12 -9.56
CA ARG A 161 4.02 -8.24 -8.59
C ARG A 161 3.76 -7.28 -7.44
N SER A 162 3.53 -7.82 -6.24
CA SER A 162 3.17 -7.03 -5.06
C SER A 162 4.04 -7.39 -3.85
N LEU A 163 4.01 -6.54 -2.84
CA LEU A 163 4.50 -6.92 -1.51
C LEU A 163 3.72 -8.12 -0.98
N SER A 164 4.35 -8.88 -0.10
CA SER A 164 3.70 -9.99 0.60
C SER A 164 2.50 -9.52 1.43
N PRO A 165 1.47 -10.35 1.68
CA PRO A 165 0.34 -9.97 2.52
C PRO A 165 0.78 -9.48 3.92
N VAL A 166 1.82 -10.06 4.50
CA VAL A 166 2.37 -9.62 5.79
C VAL A 166 2.83 -8.16 5.72
N GLU A 167 3.59 -7.78 4.70
CA GLU A 167 4.08 -6.40 4.56
C GLU A 167 2.98 -5.43 4.16
N LEU A 168 2.04 -5.86 3.30
CA LEU A 168 0.87 -5.06 2.96
C LEU A 168 0.06 -4.68 4.20
N PHE A 169 -0.19 -5.65 5.09
CA PHE A 169 -0.97 -5.38 6.30
C PHE A 169 -0.14 -4.73 7.41
N ALA A 170 1.16 -5.02 7.54
CA ALA A 170 2.03 -4.30 8.45
C ALA A 170 2.07 -2.79 8.14
N THR A 171 2.24 -2.43 6.87
CA THR A 171 2.19 -1.03 6.44
C THR A 171 0.80 -0.41 6.55
N LYS A 172 -0.27 -1.20 6.35
CA LYS A 172 -1.66 -0.77 6.52
C LYS A 172 -2.00 -0.52 8.00
N ILE A 173 -1.58 -1.39 8.91
CA ILE A 173 -1.71 -1.20 10.36
C ILE A 173 -0.95 0.05 10.79
N ASN A 174 0.28 0.23 10.30
CA ASN A 174 1.07 1.43 10.59
C ASN A 174 0.38 2.72 10.11
N ALA A 175 -0.22 2.69 8.91
CA ALA A 175 -1.03 3.80 8.41
C ALA A 175 -2.24 4.09 9.31
N LEU A 176 -2.96 3.05 9.75
CA LEU A 176 -4.12 3.17 10.63
C LEU A 176 -3.75 3.77 11.99
N ILE A 177 -2.63 3.34 12.58
CA ILE A 177 -2.12 3.88 13.85
C ILE A 177 -1.67 5.35 13.69
N GLY A 178 -1.15 5.71 12.51
CA GLY A 178 -0.57 7.02 12.24
C GLY A 178 -1.55 8.08 11.76
N ARG A 179 -2.70 7.70 11.18
CA ARG A 179 -3.68 8.62 10.56
C ARG A 179 -5.11 8.14 10.69
N SER A 180 -6.06 9.09 10.63
CA SER A 180 -7.50 8.82 10.76
C SER A 180 -8.14 8.64 9.36
N ALA A 181 -7.93 7.48 8.71
CA ALA A 181 -8.47 7.22 7.37
C ALA A 181 -9.46 6.04 7.38
N ALA A 182 -10.70 6.29 6.92
CA ALA A 182 -11.77 5.30 6.92
C ALA A 182 -11.48 4.04 6.08
N ARG A 183 -10.68 4.18 5.01
CA ARG A 183 -10.27 3.03 4.20
C ARG A 183 -9.24 2.15 4.91
N ASP A 184 -8.41 2.70 5.80
CA ASP A 184 -7.40 1.93 6.50
C ASP A 184 -8.04 1.01 7.56
N ILE A 185 -9.00 1.52 8.35
CA ILE A 185 -9.73 0.67 9.31
C ILE A 185 -10.57 -0.39 8.61
N TYR A 186 -11.17 -0.09 7.46
CA TYR A 186 -11.90 -1.08 6.67
C TYR A 186 -11.00 -2.24 6.23
N ASP A 187 -9.83 -1.95 5.64
CA ASP A 187 -8.89 -2.96 5.17
C ASP A 187 -8.37 -3.84 6.33
N VAL A 188 -8.03 -3.24 7.47
CA VAL A 188 -7.60 -3.99 8.67
C VAL A 188 -8.76 -4.80 9.25
N TYR A 189 -9.97 -4.26 9.30
CA TYR A 189 -11.16 -5.00 9.72
C TYR A 189 -11.41 -6.23 8.85
N LYS A 190 -11.31 -6.09 7.52
CA LYS A 190 -11.44 -7.24 6.60
C LYS A 190 -10.36 -8.28 6.86
N MET A 191 -9.13 -7.90 7.14
CA MET A 191 -8.05 -8.81 7.53
C MET A 191 -8.42 -9.60 8.79
N VAL A 192 -8.96 -8.93 9.82
CA VAL A 192 -9.37 -9.55 11.09
C VAL A 192 -10.52 -10.54 10.86
N VAL A 193 -11.60 -10.11 10.20
CA VAL A 193 -12.79 -10.94 9.97
C VAL A 193 -12.47 -12.16 9.10
N HIS A 194 -11.63 -12.01 8.09
CA HIS A 194 -11.19 -13.14 7.24
C HIS A 194 -10.10 -14.00 7.89
N GLN A 195 -9.60 -13.63 9.07
CA GLN A 195 -8.56 -14.35 9.79
C GLN A 195 -7.36 -14.68 8.87
N LEU A 196 -6.82 -13.65 8.16
CA LEU A 196 -5.76 -13.88 7.19
C LEU A 196 -4.47 -14.42 7.81
N PHE A 197 -4.19 -14.08 9.06
CA PHE A 197 -3.02 -14.55 9.82
C PHE A 197 -3.51 -15.40 11.00
N ARG A 198 -3.46 -16.72 10.83
CA ARG A 198 -4.08 -17.68 11.77
C ARG A 198 -3.08 -18.26 12.76
N SER A 199 -1.88 -18.59 12.27
CA SER A 199 -0.87 -19.21 13.14
C SER A 199 -0.15 -18.17 13.99
N ASP A 200 0.45 -18.61 15.09
CA ASP A 200 1.23 -17.76 15.97
C ASP A 200 2.49 -17.23 15.26
N GLU A 201 3.05 -18.01 14.34
CA GLU A 201 4.20 -17.60 13.51
C GLU A 201 3.82 -16.47 12.56
N GLU A 202 2.66 -16.59 11.87
CA GLU A 202 2.16 -15.54 10.97
C GLU A 202 1.87 -14.25 11.73
N ARG A 203 1.24 -14.34 12.90
CA ARG A 203 0.94 -13.18 13.77
C ARG A 203 2.22 -12.55 14.32
N THR A 204 3.19 -13.38 14.71
CA THR A 204 4.51 -12.90 15.16
C THR A 204 5.23 -12.16 14.05
N LEU A 205 5.23 -12.70 12.83
CA LEU A 205 5.86 -12.05 11.68
C LEU A 205 5.14 -10.74 11.33
N LEU A 206 3.79 -10.71 11.35
CA LEU A 206 3.00 -9.50 11.13
C LEU A 206 3.31 -8.43 12.20
N ARG A 207 3.42 -8.81 13.48
CA ARG A 207 3.80 -7.91 14.58
C ARG A 207 5.19 -7.32 14.35
N LYS A 208 6.19 -8.16 14.13
CA LYS A 208 7.58 -7.74 13.88
C LYS A 208 7.66 -6.82 12.65
N ALA A 209 6.98 -7.16 11.56
CA ALA A 209 6.89 -6.32 10.37
C ALA A 209 6.23 -4.96 10.67
N THR A 210 5.15 -4.96 11.46
CA THR A 210 4.48 -3.70 11.87
C THR A 210 5.41 -2.82 12.68
N VAL A 211 6.12 -3.38 13.66
CA VAL A 211 7.12 -2.66 14.48
C VAL A 211 8.24 -2.11 13.61
N PHE A 212 8.75 -2.91 12.68
CA PHE A 212 9.79 -2.48 11.74
C PHE A 212 9.33 -1.27 10.92
N TYR A 213 8.22 -1.39 10.20
CA TYR A 213 7.70 -0.31 9.36
C TYR A 213 7.27 0.93 10.16
N GLN A 214 6.92 0.77 11.43
CA GLN A 214 6.64 1.90 12.30
C GLN A 214 7.92 2.66 12.67
N THR A 215 9.03 1.95 12.92
CA THR A 215 10.32 2.58 13.23
C THR A 215 10.93 3.25 12.01
N VAL A 216 10.92 2.59 10.83
CA VAL A 216 11.54 3.12 9.61
C VAL A 216 10.65 4.08 8.83
N GLY A 217 9.33 3.88 8.84
CA GLY A 217 8.34 4.60 8.02
C GLY A 217 7.79 5.89 8.64
N SER A 218 7.97 6.16 9.94
CA SER A 218 7.42 7.36 10.56
C SER A 218 8.04 8.63 9.97
N SER A 219 7.23 9.45 9.32
CA SER A 219 7.65 10.74 8.75
C SER A 219 7.91 11.82 9.82
N ARG A 220 7.56 11.56 11.07
CA ARG A 220 7.69 12.51 12.17
C ARG A 220 9.08 12.39 12.80
N LYS A 221 9.86 13.44 12.64
CA LYS A 221 11.23 13.54 13.22
C LYS A 221 11.25 13.49 14.75
N ASP A 222 10.14 13.75 15.42
CA ASP A 222 10.12 14.08 16.86
C ASP A 222 9.33 13.08 17.72
N ASN A 223 8.70 12.05 17.16
CA ASN A 223 7.97 11.06 17.93
C ASN A 223 8.72 9.73 17.94
N ALA A 224 9.25 9.38 19.10
CA ALA A 224 9.78 8.05 19.36
C ALA A 224 8.66 7.00 19.12
N THR A 225 9.04 5.84 18.58
CA THR A 225 8.13 4.71 18.47
C THR A 225 7.82 4.20 19.88
N PRO A 226 6.55 3.99 20.25
CA PRO A 226 6.21 3.47 21.57
C PRO A 226 6.65 2.02 21.72
N THR A 227 7.00 1.65 22.94
CA THR A 227 7.27 0.26 23.33
C THR A 227 6.02 -0.45 23.86
N GLU A 228 4.94 0.30 24.05
CA GLU A 228 3.64 -0.22 24.52
C GLU A 228 2.51 0.47 23.77
N TYR A 229 1.51 -0.31 23.37
CA TYR A 229 0.35 0.13 22.61
C TYR A 229 -0.91 -0.09 23.45
N VAL A 230 -1.25 0.91 24.26
CA VAL A 230 -2.40 0.87 25.19
C VAL A 230 -3.65 1.56 24.62
N ALA A 231 -3.51 2.33 23.56
CA ALA A 231 -4.61 3.04 22.89
C ALA A 231 -4.28 3.37 21.44
N PHE A 232 -5.33 3.54 20.63
CA PHE A 232 -5.23 3.87 19.19
C PHE A 232 -5.99 5.17 18.87
N PRO A 233 -5.52 6.34 19.34
CA PRO A 233 -6.28 7.60 19.30
C PRO A 233 -6.59 8.09 17.89
N GLN A 234 -5.92 7.56 16.86
CA GLN A 234 -6.25 7.92 15.47
C GLN A 234 -7.51 7.20 14.99
N ILE A 235 -7.78 5.99 15.49
CA ILE A 235 -9.04 5.26 15.21
C ILE A 235 -10.21 6.07 15.81
N ASP A 236 -10.06 6.55 17.04
CA ASP A 236 -11.04 7.37 17.72
C ASP A 236 -11.39 8.69 16.99
N LYS A 237 -10.50 9.19 16.15
CA LYS A 237 -10.74 10.42 15.37
C LYS A 237 -11.51 10.20 14.08
N ILE A 238 -11.71 8.95 13.65
CA ILE A 238 -12.51 8.65 12.46
C ILE A 238 -13.98 8.99 12.76
N ARG A 239 -14.61 9.76 11.88
CA ARG A 239 -16.00 10.20 12.02
C ARG A 239 -16.80 9.81 10.77
N PHE A 240 -18.12 9.72 10.92
CA PHE A 240 -19.03 9.37 9.83
C PHE A 240 -18.83 10.20 8.54
N PRO A 241 -18.57 11.52 8.57
CA PRO A 241 -18.26 12.27 7.34
C PRO A 241 -17.06 11.73 6.56
N GLN A 242 -16.03 11.22 7.24
CA GLN A 242 -14.87 10.58 6.60
C GLN A 242 -15.26 9.23 5.99
N ILE A 243 -16.07 8.42 6.68
CA ILE A 243 -16.60 7.16 6.15
C ILE A 243 -17.40 7.45 4.88
N ARG A 244 -18.32 8.42 4.95
CA ARG A 244 -19.17 8.83 3.82
C ARG A 244 -18.39 9.33 2.62
N SER A 245 -17.31 10.08 2.81
CA SER A 245 -16.53 10.68 1.71
C SER A 245 -15.41 9.78 1.19
N GLN A 246 -14.78 8.99 2.06
CA GLN A 246 -13.58 8.24 1.71
C GLN A 246 -13.85 6.75 1.43
N LEU A 247 -14.83 6.14 2.09
CA LEU A 247 -15.08 4.70 1.99
C LEU A 247 -16.33 4.37 1.18
N LEU A 248 -17.49 4.95 1.51
CA LEU A 248 -18.74 4.59 0.84
C LEU A 248 -18.71 4.73 -0.69
N PRO A 249 -18.04 5.73 -1.30
CA PRO A 249 -17.99 5.84 -2.77
C PRO A 249 -17.23 4.72 -3.47
N VAL A 250 -16.37 4.01 -2.76
CA VAL A 250 -15.56 2.91 -3.30
C VAL A 250 -16.01 1.54 -2.82
N LEU A 251 -16.96 1.49 -1.89
CA LEU A 251 -17.49 0.25 -1.35
C LEU A 251 -18.53 -0.35 -2.32
N ARG A 252 -18.58 -1.69 -2.38
CA ARG A 252 -19.65 -2.40 -3.08
C ARG A 252 -20.98 -2.14 -2.36
N ARG A 253 -22.06 -1.85 -3.08
CA ARG A 253 -23.38 -1.52 -2.49
C ARG A 253 -23.96 -2.62 -1.61
N SER A 254 -23.61 -3.88 -1.88
CA SER A 254 -24.01 -5.03 -1.06
C SER A 254 -23.14 -5.22 0.19
N GLU A 255 -22.02 -4.51 0.28
CA GLU A 255 -21.12 -4.59 1.43
C GLU A 255 -21.68 -3.74 2.58
N HIS A 256 -21.94 -4.39 3.70
CA HIS A 256 -22.35 -3.70 4.91
C HIS A 256 -21.16 -3.48 5.83
N PHE A 257 -20.89 -2.24 6.17
CA PHE A 257 -19.80 -1.86 7.06
C PHE A 257 -20.35 -1.17 8.31
N ASP A 258 -20.31 -1.90 9.43
CA ASP A 258 -20.59 -1.37 10.76
C ASP A 258 -19.29 -0.83 11.36
N PHE A 259 -19.18 0.49 11.43
CA PHE A 259 -17.96 1.15 11.90
C PHE A 259 -17.69 0.90 13.39
N GLU A 260 -18.73 0.93 14.24
CA GLU A 260 -18.54 0.76 15.69
C GLU A 260 -18.08 -0.68 16.01
N LYS A 261 -18.67 -1.67 15.35
CA LYS A 261 -18.23 -3.05 15.44
C LYS A 261 -16.79 -3.20 14.93
N ALA A 262 -16.49 -2.63 13.77
CA ALA A 262 -15.15 -2.70 13.17
C ALA A 262 -14.10 -2.05 14.09
N LYS A 263 -14.43 -0.93 14.72
CA LYS A 263 -13.55 -0.26 15.67
C LYS A 263 -13.19 -1.19 16.84
N ILE A 264 -14.19 -1.78 17.50
CA ILE A 264 -13.99 -2.67 18.65
C ILE A 264 -13.13 -3.88 18.25
N GLU A 265 -13.47 -4.56 17.16
CA GLU A 265 -12.73 -5.77 16.73
C GLU A 265 -11.29 -5.45 16.29
N VAL A 266 -11.06 -4.31 15.64
CA VAL A 266 -9.72 -3.89 15.23
C VAL A 266 -8.88 -3.47 16.43
N GLU A 267 -9.42 -2.69 17.37
CA GLU A 267 -8.70 -2.28 18.58
C GLU A 267 -8.32 -3.47 19.46
N ASP A 268 -9.24 -4.44 19.63
CA ASP A 268 -8.98 -5.69 20.35
C ASP A 268 -7.86 -6.49 19.66
N PHE A 269 -7.95 -6.68 18.36
CA PHE A 269 -6.92 -7.38 17.58
C PHE A 269 -5.55 -6.68 17.67
N LEU A 270 -5.51 -5.35 17.52
CA LEU A 270 -4.26 -4.59 17.57
C LEU A 270 -3.63 -4.61 18.97
N SER A 271 -4.46 -4.56 20.04
CA SER A 271 -3.98 -4.65 21.41
C SER A 271 -3.30 -5.99 21.69
N GLN A 272 -3.85 -7.08 21.16
CA GLN A 272 -3.26 -8.41 21.26
C GLN A 272 -2.02 -8.54 20.35
N LEU A 273 -2.12 -8.11 19.10
CA LEU A 273 -1.02 -8.21 18.13
C LEU A 273 0.22 -7.44 18.61
N LEU A 274 0.04 -6.21 19.11
CA LEU A 274 1.12 -5.29 19.48
C LEU A 274 1.52 -5.39 20.97
N ALA A 275 1.20 -6.50 21.62
CA ALA A 275 1.82 -6.88 22.90
C ALA A 275 3.27 -7.32 22.64
N LEU A 276 4.19 -6.34 22.68
CA LEU A 276 5.58 -6.55 22.30
C LEU A 276 6.32 -7.42 23.33
N THR A 277 7.19 -8.31 22.83
CA THR A 277 8.15 -9.06 23.65
C THR A 277 9.27 -8.15 24.16
N ASP A 278 10.05 -8.63 25.13
CA ASP A 278 11.16 -7.83 25.67
C ASP A 278 12.23 -7.51 24.61
N SER A 279 12.53 -8.44 23.71
CA SER A 279 13.45 -8.23 22.58
C SER A 279 12.91 -7.18 21.58
N GLU A 280 11.63 -7.21 21.27
CA GLU A 280 10.99 -6.22 20.40
C GLU A 280 10.97 -4.82 21.06
N LYS A 281 10.74 -4.75 22.38
CA LYS A 281 10.84 -3.51 23.15
C LYS A 281 12.27 -2.98 23.17
N GLU A 282 13.26 -3.86 23.28
CA GLU A 282 14.67 -3.50 23.20
C GLU A 282 15.05 -2.96 21.83
N TYR A 283 14.61 -3.61 20.74
CA TYR A 283 14.78 -3.10 19.38
C TYR A 283 14.25 -1.66 19.24
N VAL A 284 13.03 -1.40 19.74
CA VAL A 284 12.42 -0.06 19.68
C VAL A 284 13.24 0.96 20.48
N ARG A 285 13.72 0.61 21.68
CA ARG A 285 14.56 1.50 22.52
C ARG A 285 15.88 1.82 21.81
N GLU A 286 16.61 0.80 21.35
CA GLU A 286 17.87 0.99 20.64
C GLU A 286 17.68 1.83 19.37
N PHE A 287 16.59 1.60 18.61
CA PHE A 287 16.29 2.41 17.44
C PHE A 287 15.98 3.88 17.79
N ASN A 288 15.23 4.13 18.86
CA ASN A 288 14.98 5.48 19.37
C ASN A 288 16.30 6.16 19.83
N ASP A 289 17.24 5.37 20.36
CA ASP A 289 18.59 5.79 20.76
C ASP A 289 19.59 5.83 19.58
N LYS A 290 19.06 5.80 18.32
CA LYS A 290 19.85 5.90 17.09
C LYS A 290 20.75 4.70 16.79
N LYS A 291 20.41 3.54 17.28
CA LYS A 291 21.09 2.28 16.97
C LYS A 291 20.14 1.37 16.21
N TYR A 292 20.52 1.00 15.01
CA TYR A 292 19.76 0.08 14.19
C TYR A 292 20.32 -1.33 14.32
N ILE A 293 19.62 -2.21 15.02
CA ILE A 293 19.99 -3.60 15.31
C ILE A 293 18.83 -4.51 14.94
N PRO A 294 18.65 -4.83 13.63
CA PRO A 294 17.51 -5.62 13.16
C PRO A 294 17.47 -7.03 13.75
N GLU A 295 18.59 -7.57 14.24
CA GLU A 295 18.70 -8.87 14.90
C GLU A 295 17.91 -8.94 16.21
N LEU A 296 17.64 -7.83 16.88
CA LEU A 296 16.77 -7.77 18.04
C LEU A 296 15.29 -8.01 17.67
N LEU A 297 14.93 -7.70 16.44
CA LEU A 297 13.56 -7.84 15.96
C LEU A 297 13.34 -9.15 15.19
N PHE A 298 14.31 -9.56 14.36
CA PHE A 298 14.21 -10.75 13.52
C PHE A 298 15.34 -11.74 13.80
N GLU A 299 14.96 -12.98 14.09
CA GLU A 299 15.91 -14.10 14.26
C GLU A 299 16.29 -14.73 12.92
N ASP A 300 15.42 -14.58 11.90
CA ASP A 300 15.64 -15.08 10.55
C ASP A 300 16.75 -14.29 9.87
N LYS A 301 17.84 -14.99 9.57
CA LYS A 301 19.03 -14.41 8.94
C LYS A 301 18.73 -13.85 7.55
N GLU A 302 17.84 -14.48 6.78
CA GLU A 302 17.50 -14.00 5.42
C GLU A 302 16.77 -12.65 5.52
N ILE A 303 15.86 -12.50 6.47
CA ILE A 303 15.18 -11.24 6.74
C ILE A 303 16.19 -10.18 7.16
N VAL A 304 17.05 -10.48 8.12
CA VAL A 304 18.08 -9.55 8.59
C VAL A 304 19.00 -9.11 7.45
N ASP A 305 19.48 -10.06 6.63
CA ASP A 305 20.33 -9.75 5.48
C ASP A 305 19.65 -8.84 4.45
N ARG A 306 18.34 -8.94 4.27
CA ARG A 306 17.57 -8.08 3.36
C ARG A 306 17.43 -6.64 3.88
N ILE A 307 17.28 -6.46 5.18
CA ILE A 307 16.96 -5.15 5.76
C ILE A 307 18.13 -4.46 6.47
N LYS A 308 19.26 -5.15 6.74
CA LYS A 308 20.41 -4.58 7.47
C LYS A 308 20.94 -3.27 6.88
N PHE A 309 20.77 -3.06 5.58
CA PHE A 309 21.15 -1.83 4.88
C PHE A 309 19.95 -0.98 4.46
N HIS A 310 18.80 -1.16 5.12
CA HIS A 310 17.59 -0.40 4.79
C HIS A 310 17.86 1.11 4.84
N PRO A 311 17.67 1.85 3.72
CA PRO A 311 18.13 3.24 3.60
C PRO A 311 17.53 4.16 4.67
N MET A 312 16.22 4.04 4.91
CA MET A 312 15.53 4.87 5.91
C MET A 312 15.93 4.53 7.35
N ALA A 313 16.18 3.23 7.65
CA ALA A 313 16.64 2.82 8.96
C ALA A 313 18.02 3.41 9.25
N LEU A 314 18.96 3.27 8.30
CA LEU A 314 20.31 3.83 8.45
C LEU A 314 20.30 5.36 8.49
N TRP A 315 19.45 6.00 7.70
CA TRP A 315 19.33 7.47 7.72
C TRP A 315 18.81 7.96 9.07
N LYS A 316 17.77 7.33 9.63
CA LYS A 316 17.22 7.70 10.95
C LYS A 316 18.19 7.42 12.09
N ALA A 317 18.94 6.33 12.02
CA ALA A 317 19.98 6.03 12.99
C ALA A 317 21.16 7.02 12.95
N ARG A 318 21.44 7.66 11.79
CA ARG A 318 22.53 8.64 11.64
C ARG A 318 22.08 10.09 11.84
N SER A 319 20.80 10.40 11.66
CA SER A 319 20.29 11.77 11.77
C SER A 319 20.26 12.21 13.23
N ARG A 320 20.94 13.33 13.49
CA ARG A 320 20.95 14.01 14.79
C ARG A 320 19.65 14.73 15.08
#